data_ffeac3e6c05080f75c6c8fe3ca56ed6b
#
_entry.id   ffeac3e6c05080f75c6c8fe3ca56ed6b
#
_cell.length_a   1.000
_cell.length_b   1.000
_cell.length_c   1.000
_cell.angle_alpha   90.00
_cell.angle_beta   90.00
_cell.angle_gamma   90.00
#
_symmetry.space_group_name_H-M   'P 1'
#
loop_
_entity.id
_entity.type
_entity.pdbx_description
1 polymer ?
#
loop_
_entity_poly.entity_id
_entity_poly.type
_entity_poly.pdbx_seq_one_letter_code
_entity_poly.pdbx_strand_id
1 'polypeptide(L)'
;DHEDAPGQLELNWTYDNVLRNADRLSTYRQICAQVAREHNLIACFMTKPFMGVSASGCHTNMSLWKGGKIKLNKLGNKTLPGVEEVFSYVEGGTNTFMPDTKDMQLPGKIGLQSIAGIMEHLPALTALGSSTVNSYRRLWDQGFWAPVYADWGYQNRTCGLRVSAPGRFEYR
;
A
#
# COMPACT_ATOMS: atom_id res chain seq x y z
N ASP A 1 -9.80 8.41 6.63
CA ASP A 1 -10.88 8.74 5.68
C ASP A 1 -11.94 7.66 5.69
N HIS A 2 -13.16 7.97 5.17
CA HIS A 2 -14.15 6.96 4.87
C HIS A 2 -13.78 6.25 3.56
N GLU A 3 -14.28 5.03 3.40
CA GLU A 3 -14.19 4.24 2.18
C GLU A 3 -15.57 3.99 1.57
N ASP A 4 -15.61 3.21 0.50
CA ASP A 4 -16.81 3.01 -0.33
C ASP A 4 -17.92 2.24 0.39
N ALA A 5 -17.60 1.19 1.14
CA ALA A 5 -18.60 0.42 1.85
C ALA A 5 -19.05 1.12 3.16
N PRO A 6 -20.33 0.99 3.56
CA PRO A 6 -20.81 1.56 4.82
C PRO A 6 -20.00 1.07 6.03
N GLY A 7 -19.46 2.01 6.81
CA GLY A 7 -18.63 1.72 7.97
C GLY A 7 -17.20 1.28 7.65
N GLN A 8 -16.80 1.25 6.39
CA GLN A 8 -15.43 1.00 5.97
C GLN A 8 -14.59 2.26 6.14
N LEU A 9 -13.38 2.10 6.68
CA LEU A 9 -12.44 3.19 6.91
C LEU A 9 -11.10 2.88 6.25
N GLU A 10 -10.44 3.93 5.75
CA GLU A 10 -9.08 3.85 5.24
C GLU A 10 -8.13 4.65 6.14
N LEU A 11 -6.99 4.06 6.45
CA LEU A 11 -5.90 4.74 7.10
C LEU A 11 -4.68 4.77 6.18
N ASN A 12 -4.17 5.98 5.98
CA ASN A 12 -2.93 6.23 5.26
C ASN A 12 -1.91 6.83 6.22
N TRP A 13 -0.65 6.46 6.04
CA TRP A 13 0.45 7.08 6.78
C TRP A 13 1.63 7.42 5.87
N THR A 14 2.50 8.26 6.37
CA THR A 14 3.71 8.66 5.65
C THR A 14 4.60 7.45 5.35
N TYR A 15 5.23 7.47 4.19
CA TYR A 15 6.20 6.44 3.80
C TYR A 15 7.37 6.35 4.79
N ASP A 16 7.95 5.17 4.87
CA ASP A 16 9.12 4.89 5.70
C ASP A 16 9.94 3.75 5.07
N ASN A 17 11.05 3.36 5.70
CA ASN A 17 11.75 2.15 5.29
C ASN A 17 10.86 0.91 5.50
N VAL A 18 11.16 -0.15 4.76
CA VAL A 18 10.32 -1.35 4.67
C VAL A 18 10.05 -2.01 6.03
N LEU A 19 11.07 -2.12 6.89
CA LEU A 19 10.92 -2.77 8.21
C LEU A 19 10.01 -1.96 9.11
N ARG A 20 10.26 -0.66 9.23
CA ARG A 20 9.44 0.23 10.06
C ARG A 20 7.99 0.29 9.57
N ASN A 21 7.79 0.24 8.26
CA ASN A 21 6.44 0.22 7.69
C ASN A 21 5.70 -1.08 8.02
N ALA A 22 6.39 -2.22 7.99
CA ALA A 22 5.84 -3.51 8.40
C ALA A 22 5.48 -3.52 9.90
N ASP A 23 6.35 -2.99 10.76
CA ASP A 23 6.11 -2.85 12.19
C ASP A 23 4.89 -1.96 12.47
N ARG A 24 4.77 -0.84 11.75
CA ARG A 24 3.60 0.05 11.86
C ARG A 24 2.31 -0.65 11.51
N LEU A 25 2.29 -1.43 10.43
CA LEU A 25 1.10 -2.17 10.03
C LEU A 25 0.65 -3.16 11.11
N SER A 26 1.59 -3.88 11.71
CA SER A 26 1.32 -4.83 12.79
C SER A 26 0.80 -4.12 14.03
N THR A 27 1.46 -3.04 14.46
CA THR A 27 1.08 -2.22 15.61
C THR A 27 -0.29 -1.56 15.40
N TYR A 28 -0.53 -1.02 14.22
CA TYR A 28 -1.81 -0.40 13.84
C TYR A 28 -2.99 -1.35 14.07
N ARG A 29 -2.88 -2.60 13.60
CA ARG A 29 -3.94 -3.60 13.78
C ARG A 29 -4.26 -3.86 15.25
N GLN A 30 -3.24 -3.94 16.10
CA GLN A 30 -3.40 -4.12 17.54
C GLN A 30 -4.08 -2.92 18.19
N ILE A 31 -3.61 -1.71 17.89
CA ILE A 31 -4.18 -0.47 18.43
C ILE A 31 -5.65 -0.33 18.02
N CYS A 32 -5.97 -0.53 16.74
CA CYS A 32 -7.36 -0.47 16.29
C CYS A 32 -8.27 -1.46 17.01
N ALA A 33 -7.79 -2.69 17.23
CA ALA A 33 -8.57 -3.69 17.94
C ALA A 33 -8.80 -3.30 19.42
N GLN A 34 -7.82 -2.69 20.06
CA GLN A 34 -7.93 -2.23 21.43
C GLN A 34 -8.90 -1.04 21.55
N VAL A 35 -8.69 0.00 20.75
CA VAL A 35 -9.55 1.19 20.74
C VAL A 35 -11.00 0.84 20.40
N ALA A 36 -11.22 -0.03 19.42
CA ALA A 36 -12.58 -0.46 19.08
C ALA A 36 -13.30 -1.11 20.28
N ARG A 37 -12.61 -1.94 21.06
CA ARG A 37 -13.19 -2.56 22.27
C ARG A 37 -13.59 -1.52 23.31
N GLU A 38 -12.79 -0.48 23.51
CA GLU A 38 -13.09 0.60 24.45
C GLU A 38 -14.38 1.35 24.07
N HIS A 39 -14.74 1.31 22.77
CA HIS A 39 -15.97 1.91 22.25
C HIS A 39 -17.08 0.90 21.95
N ASN A 40 -16.98 -0.34 22.44
CA ASN A 40 -17.94 -1.43 22.18
C ASN A 40 -18.10 -1.73 20.68
N LEU A 41 -17.01 -1.59 19.91
CA LEU A 41 -16.94 -1.88 18.48
C LEU A 41 -15.99 -3.06 18.23
N ILE A 42 -16.05 -3.60 17.03
CA ILE A 42 -15.12 -4.63 16.54
C ILE A 42 -14.35 -4.06 15.34
N ALA A 43 -13.02 -3.99 15.45
CA ALA A 43 -12.16 -3.72 14.31
C ALA A 43 -12.07 -4.97 13.43
N CYS A 44 -12.66 -4.92 12.24
CA CYS A 44 -12.67 -6.02 11.29
C CYS A 44 -11.64 -5.76 10.19
N PHE A 45 -10.63 -6.63 10.09
CA PHE A 45 -9.60 -6.61 9.04
C PHE A 45 -9.78 -7.71 7.99
N MET A 46 -10.97 -8.29 7.91
CA MET A 46 -11.30 -9.22 6.82
C MET A 46 -11.25 -8.52 5.47
N THR A 47 -10.71 -9.19 4.48
CA THR A 47 -10.59 -8.65 3.12
C THR A 47 -11.95 -8.48 2.43
N LYS A 48 -12.91 -9.35 2.69
CA LYS A 48 -14.26 -9.30 2.13
C LYS A 48 -15.29 -9.73 3.20
N PRO A 49 -15.61 -8.88 4.19
CA PRO A 49 -16.57 -9.24 5.24
C PRO A 49 -18.01 -9.39 4.72
N PHE A 50 -18.36 -8.60 3.71
CA PHE A 50 -19.70 -8.61 3.11
C PHE A 50 -19.62 -8.72 1.59
N MET A 51 -20.49 -9.54 0.99
CA MET A 51 -20.63 -9.63 -0.46
C MET A 51 -21.45 -8.45 -0.99
N GLY A 52 -21.25 -8.10 -2.26
CA GLY A 52 -21.98 -7.01 -2.92
C GLY A 52 -21.55 -5.58 -2.56
N VAL A 53 -20.53 -5.41 -1.74
CA VAL A 53 -19.91 -4.12 -1.41
C VAL A 53 -18.41 -4.17 -1.58
N SER A 54 -17.73 -3.03 -1.57
CA SER A 54 -16.28 -2.96 -1.72
C SER A 54 -15.52 -3.74 -0.64
N ALA A 55 -14.42 -4.32 -1.03
CA ALA A 55 -13.54 -5.11 -0.18
C ALA A 55 -12.44 -4.25 0.44
N SER A 56 -11.81 -4.76 1.50
CA SER A 56 -10.65 -4.12 2.11
C SER A 56 -9.36 -4.56 1.43
N GLY A 57 -8.53 -3.59 1.03
CA GLY A 57 -7.20 -3.81 0.46
C GLY A 57 -6.10 -3.38 1.43
N CYS A 58 -4.88 -3.82 1.14
CA CYS A 58 -3.66 -3.33 1.80
C CYS A 58 -2.65 -2.98 0.71
N HIS A 59 -2.83 -1.82 0.11
CA HIS A 59 -2.02 -1.40 -1.03
C HIS A 59 -0.62 -0.99 -0.58
N THR A 60 0.40 -1.51 -1.24
CA THR A 60 1.80 -1.24 -0.91
C THR A 60 2.45 -0.40 -1.99
N ASN A 61 2.74 0.86 -1.67
CA ASN A 61 3.48 1.76 -2.55
C ASN A 61 4.98 1.55 -2.34
N MET A 62 5.73 1.41 -3.43
CA MET A 62 7.16 1.10 -3.40
C MET A 62 7.95 2.06 -4.27
N SER A 63 9.13 2.45 -3.77
CA SER A 63 10.21 3.10 -4.52
C SER A 63 11.55 2.53 -4.09
N LEU A 64 12.54 2.49 -4.99
CA LEU A 64 13.86 1.97 -4.70
C LEU A 64 14.90 3.09 -4.85
N TRP A 65 15.75 3.23 -3.84
CA TRP A 65 16.72 4.30 -3.78
C TRP A 65 18.14 3.77 -3.73
N LYS A 66 19.04 4.40 -4.48
CA LYS A 66 20.47 4.12 -4.50
C LYS A 66 21.23 5.27 -3.86
N GLY A 67 22.12 4.94 -2.89
CA GLY A 67 22.87 5.93 -2.14
C GLY A 67 21.97 6.74 -1.19
N GLY A 68 22.49 7.88 -0.75
CA GLY A 68 21.82 8.72 0.24
C GLY A 68 21.94 8.19 1.68
N LYS A 69 21.39 8.97 2.59
CA LYS A 69 21.36 8.64 4.02
C LYS A 69 19.92 8.62 4.49
N ILE A 70 19.55 7.61 5.25
CA ILE A 70 18.26 7.59 5.92
C ILE A 70 18.30 8.60 7.07
N LYS A 71 17.42 9.57 7.01
CA LYS A 71 17.22 10.59 8.06
C LYS A 71 15.87 10.38 8.72
N LEU A 72 15.82 10.69 9.98
CA LEU A 72 14.56 10.77 10.73
C LEU A 72 14.13 12.24 10.80
N ASN A 73 12.89 12.48 10.48
CA ASN A 73 12.24 13.76 10.71
C ASN A 73 11.13 13.61 11.74
N LYS A 74 10.93 14.65 12.51
CA LYS A 74 9.88 14.76 13.50
C LYS A 74 9.00 15.93 13.13
N LEU A 75 7.74 15.66 12.88
CA LEU A 75 6.74 16.70 12.65
C LEU A 75 5.79 16.74 13.85
N GLY A 76 5.62 17.92 14.40
CA GLY A 76 4.55 18.14 15.38
C GLY A 76 3.19 17.91 14.74
N ASN A 77 2.34 17.13 15.38
CA ASN A 77 0.98 16.89 14.89
C ASN A 77 0.12 18.13 15.16
N LYS A 78 -0.43 18.73 14.11
CA LYS A 78 -1.25 19.94 14.22
C LYS A 78 -2.61 19.68 14.87
N THR A 79 -3.11 18.44 14.76
CA THR A 79 -4.41 18.06 15.29
C THR A 79 -4.34 17.55 16.72
N LEU A 80 -3.21 17.00 17.12
CA LEU A 80 -2.95 16.46 18.46
C LEU A 80 -1.68 17.11 19.04
N PRO A 81 -1.81 18.26 19.73
CA PRO A 81 -0.68 18.94 20.34
C PRO A 81 0.08 18.03 21.32
N GLY A 82 1.40 18.00 21.23
CA GLY A 82 2.26 17.13 22.04
C GLY A 82 2.53 15.74 21.43
N VAL A 83 1.92 15.41 20.30
CA VAL A 83 2.22 14.20 19.52
C VAL A 83 3.21 14.54 18.40
N GLU A 84 4.28 13.79 18.30
CA GLU A 84 5.26 13.90 17.22
C GLU A 84 5.07 12.75 16.23
N GLU A 85 4.95 13.07 14.95
CA GLU A 85 5.05 12.09 13.87
C GLU A 85 6.52 11.94 13.49
N VAL A 86 7.03 10.72 13.59
CA VAL A 86 8.39 10.39 13.21
C VAL A 86 8.35 9.57 11.93
N PHE A 87 9.00 10.03 10.88
CA PHE A 87 9.14 9.29 9.63
C PHE A 87 10.57 9.35 9.11
N SER A 88 10.96 8.33 8.35
CA SER A 88 12.25 8.33 7.67
C SER A 88 12.11 8.84 6.24
N TYR A 89 13.14 9.49 5.76
CA TYR A 89 13.28 9.89 4.36
C TYR A 89 14.73 9.66 3.90
N VAL A 90 14.93 9.61 2.60
CA VAL A 90 16.27 9.48 2.01
C VAL A 90 16.77 10.84 1.58
N GLU A 91 17.87 11.30 2.18
CA GLU A 91 18.54 12.54 1.84
C GLU A 91 19.69 12.25 0.86
N GLY A 92 19.70 12.93 -0.28
CA GLY A 92 20.79 12.88 -1.25
C GLY A 92 20.90 11.56 -2.04
N GLY A 93 19.90 10.70 -2.00
CA GLY A 93 19.83 9.50 -2.80
C GLY A 93 19.20 9.73 -4.18
N THR A 94 19.33 8.74 -5.07
CA THR A 94 18.68 8.72 -6.38
C THR A 94 17.60 7.65 -6.41
N ASN A 95 16.37 8.05 -6.73
CA ASN A 95 15.28 7.11 -6.95
C ASN A 95 15.53 6.36 -8.27
N THR A 96 15.79 5.05 -8.18
CA THR A 96 16.18 4.23 -9.34
C THR A 96 15.00 3.87 -10.24
N PHE A 97 13.76 4.16 -9.82
CA PHE A 97 12.57 3.98 -10.65
C PHE A 97 12.28 5.18 -11.54
N MET A 98 12.90 6.33 -11.28
CA MET A 98 12.72 7.49 -12.14
C MET A 98 13.21 7.21 -13.56
N PRO A 99 12.49 7.64 -14.60
CA PRO A 99 12.90 7.47 -15.98
C PRO A 99 14.08 8.40 -16.32
N ASP A 100 14.91 7.93 -17.25
CA ASP A 100 16.00 8.75 -17.83
C ASP A 100 15.49 9.66 -18.96
N THR A 101 14.20 9.60 -19.29
CA THR A 101 13.56 10.32 -20.37
C THR A 101 12.61 11.40 -19.82
N LYS A 102 12.16 12.28 -20.71
CA LYS A 102 11.12 13.27 -20.39
C LYS A 102 9.71 12.68 -20.29
N ASP A 103 9.53 11.43 -20.70
CA ASP A 103 8.26 10.72 -20.54
C ASP A 103 8.10 10.30 -19.08
N MET A 104 7.26 11.01 -18.36
CA MET A 104 6.97 10.81 -16.95
C MET A 104 5.81 9.84 -16.70
N GLN A 105 5.33 9.14 -17.72
CA GLN A 105 4.27 8.13 -17.56
C GLN A 105 4.84 6.74 -17.22
N LEU A 106 6.02 6.43 -17.74
CA LEU A 106 6.66 5.14 -17.52
C LEU A 106 7.80 5.24 -16.51
N PRO A 107 8.01 4.20 -15.68
CA PRO A 107 9.20 4.09 -14.86
C PRO A 107 10.45 3.91 -15.72
N GLY A 108 11.61 4.23 -15.16
CA GLY A 108 12.90 3.92 -15.76
C GLY A 108 13.17 2.43 -15.84
N LYS A 109 14.29 2.05 -16.47
CA LYS A 109 14.65 0.65 -16.72
C LYS A 109 14.57 -0.25 -15.49
N ILE A 110 15.08 0.19 -14.33
CA ILE A 110 15.05 -0.60 -13.10
C ILE A 110 13.62 -0.76 -12.59
N GLY A 111 12.80 0.29 -12.71
CA GLY A 111 11.37 0.23 -12.36
C GLY A 111 10.61 -0.78 -13.22
N LEU A 112 10.83 -0.77 -14.54
CA LEU A 112 10.23 -1.75 -15.46
C LEU A 112 10.71 -3.18 -15.20
N GLN A 113 11.99 -3.38 -14.89
CA GLN A 113 12.53 -4.69 -14.49
C GLN A 113 11.89 -5.18 -13.18
N SER A 114 11.69 -4.28 -12.22
CA SER A 114 11.02 -4.61 -10.96
C SER A 114 9.56 -5.01 -11.18
N ILE A 115 8.83 -4.28 -12.03
CA ILE A 115 7.47 -4.63 -12.43
C ILE A 115 7.46 -6.02 -13.08
N ALA A 116 8.33 -6.27 -14.05
CA ALA A 116 8.41 -7.56 -14.74
C ALA A 116 8.67 -8.72 -13.77
N GLY A 117 9.58 -8.55 -12.81
CA GLY A 117 9.85 -9.56 -11.79
C GLY A 117 8.65 -9.82 -10.87
N ILE A 118 7.92 -8.77 -10.47
CA ILE A 118 6.70 -8.96 -9.68
C ILE A 118 5.63 -9.66 -10.50
N MET A 119 5.45 -9.29 -11.77
CA MET A 119 4.49 -9.92 -12.67
C MET A 119 4.76 -11.41 -12.86
N GLU A 120 6.01 -11.79 -13.05
CA GLU A 120 6.43 -13.19 -13.16
C GLU A 120 6.09 -14.01 -11.92
N HIS A 121 6.25 -13.40 -10.74
CA HIS A 121 6.01 -14.07 -9.45
C HIS A 121 4.62 -13.80 -8.86
N LEU A 122 3.77 -13.03 -9.53
CA LEU A 122 2.47 -12.61 -8.99
C LEU A 122 1.57 -13.78 -8.56
N PRO A 123 1.50 -14.91 -9.30
CA PRO A 123 0.72 -16.07 -8.84
C PRO A 123 1.20 -16.61 -7.49
N ALA A 124 2.52 -16.67 -7.27
CA ALA A 124 3.09 -17.08 -5.99
C ALA A 124 2.91 -16.02 -4.89
N LEU A 125 3.05 -14.74 -5.24
CA LEU A 125 2.83 -13.61 -4.31
C LEU A 125 1.37 -13.53 -3.83
N THR A 126 0.43 -14.02 -4.62
CA THR A 126 -0.98 -14.12 -4.21
C THR A 126 -1.16 -15.00 -2.97
N ALA A 127 -0.34 -16.03 -2.78
CA ALA A 127 -0.37 -16.85 -1.57
C ALA A 127 -0.01 -16.05 -0.30
N LEU A 128 0.79 -15.00 -0.43
CA LEU A 128 1.15 -14.09 0.66
C LEU A 128 0.14 -12.94 0.81
N GLY A 129 -0.20 -12.28 -0.30
CA GLY A 129 -1.10 -11.12 -0.30
C GLY A 129 -2.58 -11.49 -0.11
N SER A 130 -2.98 -12.70 -0.45
CA SER A 130 -4.35 -13.22 -0.36
C SER A 130 -4.39 -14.55 0.39
N SER A 131 -3.80 -14.59 1.59
CA SER A 131 -3.49 -15.80 2.36
C SER A 131 -4.67 -16.47 3.05
N THR A 132 -5.87 -15.90 3.01
CA THR A 132 -7.05 -16.47 3.69
C THR A 132 -8.15 -16.82 2.70
N VAL A 133 -9.05 -17.74 3.10
CA VAL A 133 -10.25 -18.08 2.30
C VAL A 133 -11.08 -16.83 2.01
N ASN A 134 -11.16 -15.90 2.94
CA ASN A 134 -11.89 -14.64 2.76
C ASN A 134 -11.23 -13.74 1.69
N SER A 135 -9.91 -13.82 1.52
CA SER A 135 -9.20 -13.08 0.46
C SER A 135 -9.62 -13.52 -0.94
N TYR A 136 -9.88 -14.81 -1.14
CA TYR A 136 -10.38 -15.31 -2.42
C TYR A 136 -11.78 -14.78 -2.76
N ARG A 137 -12.61 -14.52 -1.76
CA ARG A 137 -13.91 -13.87 -1.98
C ARG A 137 -13.76 -12.45 -2.52
N ARG A 138 -12.71 -11.73 -2.10
CA ARG A 138 -12.38 -10.40 -2.65
C ARG A 138 -12.04 -10.48 -4.13
N LEU A 139 -11.27 -11.47 -4.53
CA LEU A 139 -10.86 -11.67 -5.93
C LEU A 139 -12.00 -12.23 -6.80
N TRP A 140 -12.90 -13.01 -6.20
CA TRP A 140 -14.03 -13.61 -6.91
C TRP A 140 -15.13 -12.60 -7.25
N ASP A 141 -15.42 -11.67 -6.37
CA ASP A 141 -16.47 -10.65 -6.53
C ASP A 141 -15.95 -9.53 -7.45
N GLN A 142 -15.87 -9.85 -8.74
CA GLN A 142 -15.35 -8.95 -9.77
C GLN A 142 -16.19 -7.67 -9.88
N GLY A 143 -15.53 -6.53 -9.96
CA GLY A 143 -16.17 -5.25 -10.23
C GLY A 143 -16.00 -4.19 -9.14
N PHE A 144 -15.39 -4.54 -8.00
CA PHE A 144 -15.13 -3.63 -6.90
C PHE A 144 -13.63 -3.34 -6.70
N TRP A 145 -12.96 -2.89 -7.75
CA TRP A 145 -11.57 -2.40 -7.71
C TRP A 145 -10.50 -3.41 -7.23
N ALA A 146 -10.86 -4.68 -7.03
CA ALA A 146 -9.91 -5.73 -6.74
C ALA A 146 -9.29 -6.24 -8.05
N PRO A 147 -7.97 -6.18 -8.22
CA PRO A 147 -7.32 -6.72 -9.40
C PRO A 147 -7.42 -8.25 -9.40
N VAL A 148 -7.85 -8.84 -10.52
CA VAL A 148 -7.99 -10.29 -10.69
C VAL A 148 -7.05 -10.84 -11.77
N TYR A 149 -6.38 -9.96 -12.49
CA TYR A 149 -5.42 -10.30 -13.55
C TYR A 149 -4.01 -9.88 -13.13
N ALA A 150 -3.03 -10.66 -13.57
CA ALA A 150 -1.63 -10.32 -13.47
C ALA A 150 -1.29 -9.31 -14.57
N ASP A 151 -1.53 -8.05 -14.31
CA ASP A 151 -1.32 -6.95 -15.25
C ASP A 151 -0.79 -5.70 -14.53
N TRP A 152 -0.33 -4.74 -15.31
CA TRP A 152 0.12 -3.46 -14.80
C TRP A 152 -0.29 -2.30 -15.72
N GLY A 153 -0.38 -1.10 -15.19
CA GLY A 153 -0.70 0.07 -16.00
C GLY A 153 -0.43 1.40 -15.30
N TYR A 154 -0.29 2.45 -16.11
CA TYR A 154 -0.17 3.82 -15.62
C TYR A 154 -1.53 4.34 -15.18
N GLN A 155 -1.61 4.82 -13.93
CA GLN A 155 -2.82 5.36 -13.30
C GLN A 155 -4.06 4.43 -13.36
N ASN A 156 -3.85 3.15 -13.63
CA ASN A 156 -4.95 2.19 -13.75
C ASN A 156 -5.16 1.43 -12.43
N ARG A 157 -6.28 1.70 -11.77
CA ARG A 157 -6.65 1.07 -10.50
C ARG A 157 -7.22 -0.34 -10.61
N THR A 158 -7.47 -0.82 -11.82
CA THR A 158 -7.94 -2.21 -12.04
C THR A 158 -6.79 -3.20 -12.17
N CYS A 159 -5.56 -2.71 -12.37
CA CYS A 159 -4.37 -3.55 -12.49
C CYS A 159 -3.82 -4.00 -11.13
N GLY A 160 -3.18 -5.16 -11.11
CA GLY A 160 -2.46 -5.70 -9.95
C GLY A 160 -1.25 -4.84 -9.56
N LEU A 161 -0.60 -4.23 -10.54
CA LEU A 161 0.43 -3.21 -10.34
C LEU A 161 0.03 -1.90 -11.01
N ARG A 162 -0.03 -0.83 -10.24
CA ARG A 162 -0.30 0.51 -10.74
C ARG A 162 0.95 1.39 -10.66
N VAL A 163 1.38 1.95 -11.78
CA VAL A 163 2.34 3.05 -11.80
C VAL A 163 1.59 4.32 -11.44
N SER A 164 1.66 4.75 -10.20
CA SER A 164 0.96 5.93 -9.70
C SER A 164 1.75 7.23 -9.93
N ALA A 165 3.07 7.12 -10.06
CA ALA A 165 4.00 8.18 -10.45
C ALA A 165 5.28 7.53 -10.99
N PRO A 166 6.09 8.22 -11.82
CA PRO A 166 7.24 7.62 -12.47
C PRO A 166 8.25 6.99 -11.50
N GLY A 167 8.41 7.55 -10.32
CA GLY A 167 9.35 7.08 -9.30
C GLY A 167 8.79 6.03 -8.34
N ARG A 168 7.57 5.55 -8.53
CA ARG A 168 6.94 4.56 -7.65
C ARG A 168 5.84 3.77 -8.35
N PHE A 169 5.61 2.57 -7.86
CA PHE A 169 4.42 1.79 -8.21
C PHE A 169 3.73 1.23 -6.95
N GLU A 170 2.50 0.87 -7.12
CA GLU A 170 1.61 0.34 -6.10
C GLU A 170 1.26 -1.11 -6.43
N TYR A 171 1.53 -2.02 -5.51
CA TYR A 171 1.00 -3.39 -5.52
C TYR A 171 -0.34 -3.41 -4.79
N ARG A 172 -1.35 -3.98 -5.44
CA ARG A 172 -2.75 -3.89 -5.02
C ARG A 172 -3.36 -5.22 -4.64
#